data_1f97dddf1c30bafb6702972111e76e65
#
_entry.id   1f97dddf1c30bafb6702972111e76e65
#
_cell.length_a   1.000
_cell.length_b   1.000
_cell.length_c   1.000
_cell.angle_alpha   90.00
_cell.angle_beta   90.00
_cell.angle_gamma   90.00
#
_symmetry.space_group_name_H-M   'P 1'
#
loop_
_entity.id
_entity.type
_entity.pdbx_description
1 polymer ?
#
loop_
_entity_poly.entity_id
_entity_poly.type
_entity_poly.pdbx_seq_one_letter_code
_entity_poly.pdbx_strand_id
1 'polypeptide(L)'
;MASMRDIKRRKGSIQSTQQITKAMKLVSTVKLQKAKGRAEQTDPYFQYMYRTVSSILAHSGNMDHPYLRSGESKKKAIVVLTSNRGLAGGYNANVVKLITESDDVAKEDVVIYAVGRKGIEILERKGYHIEVDASEIMENPTYPDAAALCKRVLDDFAEGKIGEIYLAYTHFKNTVSQEAQLIRMLPVEVSCLLYTSPSP
;
A
#
# COMPACT_ATOMS: atom_id res chain seq x y z
N MET A 1 13.01 49.36 4.23
CA MET A 1 11.67 49.43 3.61
C MET A 1 11.71 48.65 2.30
N ALA A 2 10.73 47.75 2.06
CA ALA A 2 10.67 47.00 0.81
C ALA A 2 10.38 47.96 -0.37
N SER A 3 11.17 47.90 -1.43
CA SER A 3 10.97 48.72 -2.63
C SER A 3 9.68 48.28 -3.33
N MET A 4 8.95 49.26 -3.95
CA MET A 4 7.78 48.99 -4.82
C MET A 4 8.09 47.97 -5.90
N ARG A 5 9.33 47.90 -6.35
CA ARG A 5 9.81 46.92 -7.33
C ARG A 5 9.83 45.51 -6.75
N ASP A 6 10.21 45.36 -5.47
CA ASP A 6 10.22 44.03 -4.76
C ASP A 6 8.80 43.53 -4.49
N ILE A 7 7.88 44.44 -4.17
CA ILE A 7 6.47 44.13 -3.99
C ILE A 7 5.85 43.62 -5.28
N LYS A 8 6.11 44.30 -6.40
CA LYS A 8 5.62 43.92 -7.74
C LYS A 8 6.16 42.55 -8.15
N ARG A 9 7.46 42.29 -7.92
CA ARG A 9 8.09 40.97 -8.18
C ARG A 9 7.47 39.86 -7.34
N ARG A 10 7.28 40.09 -6.05
CA ARG A 10 6.61 39.14 -5.13
C ARG A 10 5.17 38.85 -5.58
N LYS A 11 4.41 39.88 -5.94
CA LYS A 11 3.04 39.70 -6.47
C LYS A 11 3.02 38.80 -7.70
N GLY A 12 3.92 39.03 -8.68
CA GLY A 12 4.04 38.19 -9.87
C GLY A 12 4.38 36.75 -9.55
N SER A 13 5.33 36.51 -8.63
CA SER A 13 5.70 35.17 -8.17
C SER A 13 4.54 34.44 -7.50
N ILE A 14 3.79 35.12 -6.62
CA ILE A 14 2.63 34.53 -5.94
C ILE A 14 1.52 34.20 -6.95
N GLN A 15 1.25 35.07 -7.92
CA GLN A 15 0.27 34.80 -8.98
C GLN A 15 0.64 33.59 -9.82
N SER A 16 1.92 33.48 -10.22
CA SER A 16 2.43 32.33 -10.97
C SER A 16 2.27 31.03 -10.16
N THR A 17 2.69 31.05 -8.88
CA THR A 17 2.53 29.88 -7.98
C THR A 17 1.06 29.48 -7.82
N GLN A 18 0.16 30.46 -7.71
CA GLN A 18 -1.28 30.19 -7.60
C GLN A 18 -1.82 29.49 -8.85
N GLN A 19 -1.39 29.92 -10.06
CA GLN A 19 -1.81 29.28 -11.31
C GLN A 19 -1.31 27.84 -11.40
N ILE A 20 -0.04 27.59 -11.04
CA ILE A 20 0.52 26.25 -10.99
C ILE A 20 -0.26 25.37 -10.02
N THR A 21 -0.53 25.85 -8.82
CA THR A 21 -1.28 25.11 -7.80
C THR A 21 -2.71 24.77 -8.26
N LYS A 22 -3.38 25.72 -8.95
CA LYS A 22 -4.70 25.45 -9.54
C LYS A 22 -4.65 24.36 -10.60
N ALA A 23 -3.65 24.40 -11.50
CA ALA A 23 -3.46 23.37 -12.51
C ALA A 23 -3.17 22.00 -11.88
N MET A 24 -2.30 21.94 -10.87
CA MET A 24 -2.03 20.69 -10.12
C MET A 24 -3.29 20.14 -9.43
N LYS A 25 -4.12 21.01 -8.85
CA LYS A 25 -5.39 20.59 -8.25
C LYS A 25 -6.31 19.93 -9.28
N LEU A 26 -6.46 20.54 -10.47
CA LEU A 26 -7.30 19.98 -11.54
C LEU A 26 -6.81 18.59 -11.97
N VAL A 27 -5.51 18.47 -12.25
CA VAL A 27 -4.91 17.18 -12.65
C VAL A 27 -5.10 16.11 -11.57
N SER A 28 -4.86 16.48 -10.30
CA SER A 28 -5.03 15.55 -9.17
C SER A 28 -6.48 15.13 -9.00
N THR A 29 -7.45 16.04 -9.17
CA THR A 29 -8.87 15.73 -9.09
C THR A 29 -9.28 14.73 -10.18
N VAL A 30 -8.84 14.93 -11.44
CA VAL A 30 -9.15 13.99 -12.53
C VAL A 30 -8.52 12.62 -12.28
N LYS A 31 -7.27 12.57 -11.80
CA LYS A 31 -6.62 11.31 -11.44
C LYS A 31 -7.35 10.57 -10.33
N LEU A 32 -7.78 11.30 -9.28
CA LEU A 32 -8.55 10.73 -8.20
C LEU A 32 -9.87 10.13 -8.68
N GLN A 33 -10.62 10.87 -9.50
CA GLN A 33 -11.89 10.37 -10.06
C GLN A 33 -11.69 9.10 -10.89
N LYS A 34 -10.64 9.08 -11.74
CA LYS A 34 -10.31 7.91 -12.55
C LYS A 34 -9.93 6.69 -11.68
N ALA A 35 -9.09 6.90 -10.66
CA ALA A 35 -8.69 5.83 -9.74
C ALA A 35 -9.88 5.30 -8.92
N LYS A 36 -10.71 6.22 -8.40
CA LYS A 36 -11.94 5.86 -7.68
C LYS A 36 -12.90 5.05 -8.54
N GLY A 37 -13.17 5.48 -9.78
CA GLY A 37 -14.03 4.72 -10.69
C GLY A 37 -13.52 3.31 -11.00
N ARG A 38 -12.19 3.13 -11.14
CA ARG A 38 -11.61 1.80 -11.29
C ARG A 38 -11.78 0.93 -10.04
N ALA A 39 -11.56 1.50 -8.86
CA ALA A 39 -11.76 0.78 -7.59
C ALA A 39 -13.22 0.34 -7.41
N GLU A 40 -14.18 1.24 -7.68
CA GLU A 40 -15.61 0.95 -7.59
C GLU A 40 -16.05 -0.14 -8.58
N GLN A 41 -15.41 -0.24 -9.75
CA GLN A 41 -15.69 -1.32 -10.73
C GLN A 41 -15.15 -2.68 -10.30
N THR A 42 -14.04 -2.72 -9.57
CA THR A 42 -13.40 -3.97 -9.13
C THR A 42 -13.92 -4.46 -7.79
N ASP A 43 -14.47 -3.58 -6.96
CA ASP A 43 -14.90 -3.89 -5.60
C ASP A 43 -15.96 -5.03 -5.54
N PRO A 44 -17.01 -5.06 -6.36
CA PRO A 44 -17.98 -6.16 -6.32
C PRO A 44 -17.35 -7.53 -6.57
N TYR A 45 -16.42 -7.63 -7.54
CA TYR A 45 -15.70 -8.86 -7.82
C TYR A 45 -14.86 -9.30 -6.61
N PHE A 46 -14.14 -8.37 -6.00
CA PHE A 46 -13.35 -8.62 -4.80
C PHE A 46 -14.22 -9.12 -3.64
N GLN A 47 -15.36 -8.48 -3.39
CA GLN A 47 -16.29 -8.84 -2.33
C GLN A 47 -16.86 -10.27 -2.53
N TYR A 48 -17.27 -10.62 -3.74
CA TYR A 48 -17.75 -11.97 -4.04
C TYR A 48 -16.66 -13.02 -3.88
N MET A 49 -15.47 -12.77 -4.41
CA MET A 49 -14.33 -13.68 -4.28
C MET A 49 -13.95 -13.88 -2.80
N TYR A 50 -13.86 -12.80 -2.04
CA TYR A 50 -13.53 -12.83 -0.62
C TYR A 50 -14.54 -13.65 0.18
N ARG A 51 -15.84 -13.43 -0.03
CA ARG A 51 -16.93 -14.20 0.60
C ARG A 51 -16.87 -15.68 0.25
N THR A 52 -16.61 -16.00 -1.01
CA THR A 52 -16.50 -17.40 -1.48
C THR A 52 -15.33 -18.11 -0.79
N VAL A 53 -14.14 -17.50 -0.79
CA VAL A 53 -12.96 -18.08 -0.13
C VAL A 53 -13.19 -18.21 1.37
N SER A 54 -13.74 -17.19 2.02
CA SER A 54 -14.06 -17.22 3.46
C SER A 54 -15.06 -18.33 3.79
N SER A 55 -16.08 -18.52 2.96
CA SER A 55 -17.06 -19.60 3.13
C SER A 55 -16.42 -20.98 2.98
N ILE A 56 -15.56 -21.17 1.98
CA ILE A 56 -14.82 -22.43 1.80
C ILE A 56 -13.97 -22.74 3.03
N LEU A 57 -13.20 -21.76 3.51
CA LEU A 57 -12.34 -21.94 4.69
C LEU A 57 -13.13 -22.24 5.94
N ALA A 58 -14.27 -21.57 6.15
CA ALA A 58 -15.15 -21.81 7.31
C ALA A 58 -15.77 -23.21 7.33
N HIS A 59 -16.04 -23.81 6.16
CA HIS A 59 -16.67 -25.13 6.04
C HIS A 59 -15.68 -26.29 5.82
N SER A 60 -14.41 -25.98 5.55
CA SER A 60 -13.39 -27.00 5.23
C SER A 60 -12.81 -27.71 6.46
N GLY A 61 -13.23 -27.37 7.67
CA GLY A 61 -12.73 -27.99 8.90
C GLY A 61 -11.22 -27.81 9.07
N ASN A 62 -10.52 -28.89 9.40
CA ASN A 62 -9.06 -28.89 9.60
C ASN A 62 -8.32 -29.03 8.26
N MET A 63 -8.43 -28.03 7.39
CA MET A 63 -7.69 -28.04 6.12
C MET A 63 -6.20 -27.85 6.38
N ASP A 64 -5.39 -28.79 5.94
CA ASP A 64 -3.94 -28.69 5.95
C ASP A 64 -3.45 -28.05 4.66
N HIS A 65 -3.21 -26.74 4.71
CA HIS A 65 -2.71 -25.98 3.56
C HIS A 65 -1.53 -25.08 3.99
N PRO A 66 -0.45 -24.97 3.18
CA PRO A 66 0.71 -24.14 3.51
C PRO A 66 0.37 -22.70 3.89
N TYR A 67 -0.66 -22.11 3.27
CA TYR A 67 -1.08 -20.72 3.55
C TYR A 67 -1.86 -20.53 4.86
N LEU A 68 -2.19 -21.61 5.57
CA LEU A 68 -2.84 -21.58 6.87
C LEU A 68 -1.85 -21.76 8.03
N ARG A 69 -0.58 -21.99 7.74
CA ARG A 69 0.50 -22.18 8.72
C ARG A 69 1.56 -21.13 8.52
N SER A 70 2.11 -20.62 9.62
CA SER A 70 3.34 -19.81 9.56
C SER A 70 4.48 -20.65 9.00
N GLY A 71 5.28 -20.08 8.12
CA GLY A 71 6.52 -20.69 7.70
C GLY A 71 7.51 -20.80 8.86
N GLU A 72 8.52 -21.65 8.73
CA GLU A 72 9.56 -21.83 9.75
C GLU A 72 10.51 -20.61 9.84
N SER A 73 10.56 -19.80 8.81
CA SER A 73 11.40 -18.60 8.74
C SER A 73 10.87 -17.51 9.67
N LYS A 74 11.79 -16.83 10.37
CA LYS A 74 11.46 -15.61 11.14
C LYS A 74 11.25 -14.39 10.26
N LYS A 75 11.66 -14.44 8.99
CA LYS A 75 11.55 -13.31 8.06
C LYS A 75 10.10 -13.01 7.71
N LYS A 76 9.77 -11.72 7.72
CA LYS A 76 8.46 -11.20 7.37
C LYS A 76 8.56 -10.39 6.08
N ALA A 77 7.82 -10.80 5.06
CA ALA A 77 7.66 -9.99 3.86
C ALA A 77 6.62 -8.89 4.09
N ILE A 78 6.94 -7.68 3.72
CA ILE A 78 5.97 -6.58 3.73
C ILE A 78 5.85 -6.02 2.31
N VAL A 79 4.68 -6.20 1.71
CA VAL A 79 4.31 -5.53 0.46
C VAL A 79 3.90 -4.10 0.81
N VAL A 80 4.64 -3.11 0.34
CA VAL A 80 4.47 -1.70 0.72
C VAL A 80 3.94 -0.88 -0.43
N LEU A 81 2.73 -0.34 -0.30
CA LEU A 81 2.12 0.52 -1.31
C LEU A 81 2.32 1.99 -0.94
N THR A 82 3.13 2.70 -1.72
CA THR A 82 3.38 4.14 -1.60
C THR A 82 3.32 4.83 -2.95
N SER A 83 3.46 6.14 -2.99
CA SER A 83 3.45 6.87 -4.25
C SER A 83 4.84 6.96 -4.91
N ASN A 84 4.87 7.19 -6.23
CA ASN A 84 6.11 7.50 -6.96
C ASN A 84 6.56 8.96 -6.79
N ARG A 85 5.63 9.86 -6.42
CA ARG A 85 5.88 11.31 -6.34
C ARG A 85 5.65 11.82 -4.93
N GLY A 86 6.33 12.91 -4.59
CA GLY A 86 6.09 13.64 -3.35
C GLY A 86 4.83 14.52 -3.41
N LEU A 87 4.73 15.45 -2.47
CA LEU A 87 3.60 16.38 -2.31
C LEU A 87 2.26 15.68 -2.03
N ALA A 88 2.33 14.54 -1.34
CA ALA A 88 1.18 13.72 -0.95
C ALA A 88 0.84 13.83 0.56
N GLY A 89 1.23 14.93 1.21
CA GLY A 89 1.04 15.10 2.65
C GLY A 89 1.72 13.98 3.44
N GLY A 90 1.04 13.44 4.44
CA GLY A 90 1.51 12.34 5.26
C GLY A 90 1.38 10.94 4.66
N TYR A 91 0.82 10.80 3.45
CA TYR A 91 0.50 9.51 2.84
C TYR A 91 1.64 8.49 2.92
N ASN A 92 2.81 8.82 2.37
CA ASN A 92 3.95 7.91 2.36
C ASN A 92 4.56 7.71 3.75
N ALA A 93 4.67 8.79 4.53
CA ALA A 93 5.25 8.74 5.87
C ALA A 93 4.40 7.88 6.81
N ASN A 94 3.08 7.95 6.74
CA ASN A 94 2.19 7.19 7.60
C ASN A 94 2.27 5.68 7.33
N VAL A 95 2.36 5.26 6.06
CA VAL A 95 2.57 3.83 5.71
C VAL A 95 3.93 3.35 6.22
N VAL A 96 4.99 4.12 6.01
CA VAL A 96 6.34 3.74 6.47
C VAL A 96 6.41 3.68 8.00
N LYS A 97 5.72 4.56 8.72
CA LYS A 97 5.66 4.53 10.19
C LYS A 97 5.13 3.23 10.74
N LEU A 98 4.09 2.64 10.13
CA LEU A 98 3.55 1.35 10.55
C LEU A 98 4.61 0.23 10.55
N ILE A 99 5.57 0.33 9.64
CA ILE A 99 6.66 -0.65 9.53
C ILE A 99 7.78 -0.33 10.53
N THR A 100 8.12 0.94 10.66
CA THR A 100 9.32 1.37 11.41
C THR A 100 9.07 1.65 12.89
N GLU A 101 7.82 1.79 13.32
CA GLU A 101 7.41 1.97 14.71
C GLU A 101 6.77 0.69 15.30
N SER A 102 6.78 -0.42 14.55
CA SER A 102 6.38 -1.73 15.05
C SER A 102 7.54 -2.33 15.87
N ASP A 103 7.32 -2.48 17.16
CA ASP A 103 8.28 -3.11 18.09
C ASP A 103 8.34 -4.64 17.94
N ASP A 104 7.41 -5.22 17.19
CA ASP A 104 7.21 -6.68 17.12
C ASP A 104 8.16 -7.40 16.15
N VAL A 105 8.96 -6.67 15.37
CA VAL A 105 9.80 -7.28 14.33
C VAL A 105 11.16 -6.59 14.27
N ALA A 106 12.22 -7.39 14.45
CA ALA A 106 13.58 -6.92 14.22
C ALA A 106 13.73 -6.53 12.75
N LYS A 107 14.36 -5.38 12.49
CA LYS A 107 14.53 -4.82 11.15
C LYS A 107 15.22 -5.79 10.18
N GLU A 108 16.15 -6.61 10.71
CA GLU A 108 16.90 -7.61 9.98
C GLU A 108 16.02 -8.75 9.45
N ASP A 109 14.88 -8.96 10.09
CA ASP A 109 13.90 -9.98 9.71
C ASP A 109 12.84 -9.44 8.75
N VAL A 110 12.88 -8.16 8.39
CA VAL A 110 11.94 -7.54 7.45
C VAL A 110 12.49 -7.52 6.04
N VAL A 111 11.71 -8.04 5.10
CA VAL A 111 11.99 -8.04 3.65
C VAL A 111 10.90 -7.23 2.94
N ILE A 112 11.29 -6.20 2.21
CA ILE A 112 10.36 -5.25 1.59
C ILE A 112 10.15 -5.57 0.11
N TYR A 113 8.89 -5.70 -0.28
CA TYR A 113 8.41 -5.74 -1.66
C TYR A 113 7.68 -4.43 -1.95
N ALA A 114 8.38 -3.49 -2.57
CA ALA A 114 7.90 -2.11 -2.64
C ALA A 114 7.18 -1.81 -3.95
N VAL A 115 5.99 -1.22 -3.83
CA VAL A 115 5.24 -0.60 -4.91
C VAL A 115 5.18 0.90 -4.64
N GLY A 116 5.99 1.65 -5.35
CA GLY A 116 6.10 3.10 -5.17
C GLY A 116 7.45 3.57 -4.63
N ARG A 117 8.07 4.46 -5.40
CA ARG A 117 9.44 4.94 -5.20
C ARG A 117 9.66 5.66 -3.87
N LYS A 118 8.64 6.37 -3.36
CA LYS A 118 8.80 7.14 -2.12
C LYS A 118 8.93 6.25 -0.87
N GLY A 119 8.29 5.10 -0.87
CA GLY A 119 8.50 4.10 0.18
C GLY A 119 9.92 3.54 0.16
N ILE A 120 10.41 3.19 -1.02
CA ILE A 120 11.78 2.70 -1.22
C ILE A 120 12.79 3.70 -0.67
N GLU A 121 12.76 4.95 -1.15
CA GLU A 121 13.69 6.01 -0.73
C GLU A 121 13.75 6.20 0.81
N ILE A 122 12.61 6.06 1.49
CA ILE A 122 12.55 6.26 2.94
C ILE A 122 13.03 5.01 3.67
N LEU A 123 12.62 3.82 3.24
CA LEU A 123 12.97 2.55 3.88
C LEU A 123 14.45 2.20 3.70
N GLU A 124 15.03 2.41 2.51
CA GLU A 124 16.48 2.26 2.26
C GLU A 124 17.31 3.17 3.16
N ARG A 125 16.92 4.46 3.29
CA ARG A 125 17.59 5.38 4.21
C ARG A 125 17.54 4.93 5.66
N LYS A 126 16.49 4.21 6.04
CA LYS A 126 16.36 3.60 7.35
C LYS A 126 17.07 2.25 7.43
N GLY A 127 17.65 1.77 6.31
CA GLY A 127 18.46 0.56 6.18
C GLY A 127 17.62 -0.72 6.16
N TYR A 128 16.39 -0.69 5.67
CA TYR A 128 15.59 -1.89 5.37
C TYR A 128 16.05 -2.50 4.05
N HIS A 129 15.97 -3.82 3.96
CA HIS A 129 16.28 -4.55 2.74
C HIS A 129 15.10 -4.49 1.77
N ILE A 130 15.35 -3.99 0.56
CA ILE A 130 14.36 -3.98 -0.54
C ILE A 130 14.66 -5.18 -1.46
N GLU A 131 13.77 -6.16 -1.46
CA GLU A 131 13.88 -7.35 -2.32
C GLU A 131 13.37 -7.08 -3.73
N VAL A 132 12.27 -6.33 -3.85
CA VAL A 132 11.64 -6.01 -5.13
C VAL A 132 11.28 -4.54 -5.20
N ASP A 133 11.68 -3.87 -6.28
CA ASP A 133 11.18 -2.56 -6.70
C ASP A 133 10.17 -2.76 -7.85
N ALA A 134 8.89 -2.63 -7.53
CA ALA A 134 7.78 -2.67 -8.47
C ALA A 134 7.13 -1.28 -8.63
N SER A 135 7.90 -0.21 -8.54
CA SER A 135 7.40 1.17 -8.60
C SER A 135 6.74 1.53 -9.92
N GLU A 136 7.06 0.84 -11.01
CA GLU A 136 6.45 1.04 -12.33
C GLU A 136 4.94 0.73 -12.33
N ILE A 137 4.49 -0.23 -11.52
CA ILE A 137 3.08 -0.63 -11.39
C ILE A 137 2.18 0.56 -11.02
N MET A 138 2.70 1.52 -10.23
CA MET A 138 1.91 2.65 -9.72
C MET A 138 1.36 3.61 -10.79
N GLU A 139 1.95 3.66 -11.98
CA GLU A 139 1.49 4.59 -13.02
C GLU A 139 0.22 4.11 -13.71
N ASN A 140 0.12 2.81 -13.98
CA ASN A 140 -1.06 2.20 -14.57
C ASN A 140 -1.20 0.75 -14.11
N PRO A 141 -1.65 0.50 -12.86
CA PRO A 141 -1.72 -0.83 -12.30
C PRO A 141 -2.68 -1.72 -13.09
N THR A 142 -2.20 -2.91 -13.45
CA THR A 142 -2.99 -3.95 -14.11
C THR A 142 -3.01 -5.23 -13.27
N TYR A 143 -3.99 -6.10 -13.52
CA TYR A 143 -4.06 -7.39 -12.85
C TYR A 143 -2.80 -8.27 -13.08
N PRO A 144 -2.25 -8.39 -14.31
CA PRO A 144 -1.01 -9.13 -14.53
C PRO A 144 0.17 -8.62 -13.69
N ASP A 145 0.31 -7.31 -13.53
CA ASP A 145 1.41 -6.73 -12.72
C ASP A 145 1.26 -7.12 -11.24
N ALA A 146 0.05 -6.99 -10.70
CA ALA A 146 -0.25 -7.39 -9.33
C ALA A 146 -0.04 -8.92 -9.14
N ALA A 147 -0.50 -9.73 -10.10
CA ALA A 147 -0.34 -11.18 -10.06
C ALA A 147 1.14 -11.60 -10.10
N ALA A 148 1.98 -10.93 -10.90
CA ALA A 148 3.41 -11.21 -10.97
C ALA A 148 4.11 -10.89 -9.64
N LEU A 149 3.79 -9.76 -9.02
CA LEU A 149 4.31 -9.39 -7.69
C LEU A 149 3.86 -10.38 -6.62
N CYS A 150 2.56 -10.71 -6.58
CA CYS A 150 2.02 -11.69 -5.65
C CYS A 150 2.68 -13.06 -5.82
N LYS A 151 2.85 -13.52 -7.07
CA LYS A 151 3.53 -14.77 -7.34
C LYS A 151 4.94 -14.78 -6.77
N ARG A 152 5.72 -13.72 -6.97
CA ARG A 152 7.08 -13.61 -6.44
C ARG A 152 7.11 -13.75 -4.92
N VAL A 153 6.23 -13.03 -4.21
CA VAL A 153 6.14 -13.09 -2.74
C VAL A 153 5.71 -14.48 -2.27
N LEU A 154 4.76 -15.12 -2.97
CA LEU A 154 4.26 -16.45 -2.65
C LEU A 154 5.30 -17.54 -2.94
N ASP A 155 6.09 -17.40 -4.00
CA ASP A 155 7.20 -18.32 -4.30
C ASP A 155 8.24 -18.28 -3.17
N ASP A 156 8.63 -17.09 -2.70
CA ASP A 156 9.58 -16.92 -1.59
C ASP A 156 9.01 -17.47 -0.25
N PHE A 157 7.69 -17.38 -0.06
CA PHE A 157 7.01 -18.01 1.08
C PHE A 157 6.99 -19.54 0.96
N ALA A 158 6.67 -20.07 -0.21
CA ALA A 158 6.64 -21.52 -0.47
C ALA A 158 8.02 -22.17 -0.36
N GLU A 159 9.09 -21.44 -0.72
CA GLU A 159 10.48 -21.87 -0.57
C GLU A 159 11.00 -21.78 0.89
N GLY A 160 10.17 -21.31 1.83
CA GLY A 160 10.54 -21.16 3.24
C GLY A 160 11.51 -20.00 3.53
N LYS A 161 11.73 -19.10 2.58
CA LYS A 161 12.55 -17.89 2.80
C LYS A 161 11.84 -16.89 3.73
N ILE A 162 10.52 -16.90 3.72
CA ILE A 162 9.62 -15.97 4.42
C ILE A 162 8.61 -16.80 5.23
N GLY A 163 8.35 -16.41 6.46
CA GLY A 163 7.38 -17.08 7.34
C GLY A 163 6.02 -16.41 7.42
N GLU A 164 5.96 -15.09 7.16
CA GLU A 164 4.74 -14.31 7.20
C GLU A 164 4.72 -13.26 6.09
N ILE A 165 3.54 -12.92 5.59
CA ILE A 165 3.36 -11.89 4.56
C ILE A 165 2.39 -10.83 5.08
N TYR A 166 2.78 -9.57 4.98
CA TYR A 166 2.00 -8.40 5.34
C TYR A 166 1.78 -7.47 4.15
N LEU A 167 0.71 -6.71 4.18
CA LEU A 167 0.42 -5.62 3.26
C LEU A 167 0.33 -4.30 4.03
N ALA A 168 1.21 -3.35 3.72
CA ALA A 168 1.21 -2.00 4.25
C ALA A 168 0.68 -1.03 3.17
N TYR A 169 -0.48 -0.43 3.42
CA TYR A 169 -1.15 0.43 2.45
C TYR A 169 -2.00 1.49 3.14
N THR A 170 -2.55 2.41 2.35
CA THR A 170 -3.52 3.38 2.86
C THR A 170 -4.92 3.01 2.37
N HIS A 171 -5.80 2.69 3.31
CA HIS A 171 -7.21 2.45 3.03
C HIS A 171 -7.93 3.77 2.76
N PHE A 172 -8.62 3.86 1.62
CA PHE A 172 -9.38 5.02 1.22
C PHE A 172 -10.82 4.91 1.71
N LYS A 173 -11.15 5.60 2.80
CA LYS A 173 -12.54 5.68 3.29
C LYS A 173 -13.35 6.70 2.48
N ASN A 174 -12.79 7.90 2.31
CA ASN A 174 -13.35 8.99 1.51
C ASN A 174 -12.27 10.05 1.21
N THR A 175 -12.63 11.13 0.52
CA THR A 175 -11.70 12.20 0.14
C THR A 175 -11.08 12.96 1.32
N VAL A 176 -11.68 12.88 2.50
CA VAL A 176 -11.21 13.57 3.73
C VAL A 176 -10.47 12.60 4.65
N SER A 177 -10.88 11.33 4.69
CA SER A 177 -10.34 10.32 5.60
C SER A 177 -9.65 9.20 4.84
N GLN A 178 -8.36 9.04 5.08
CA GLN A 178 -7.56 7.92 4.63
C GLN A 178 -6.78 7.37 5.82
N GLU A 179 -6.64 6.07 5.90
CA GLU A 179 -6.06 5.40 7.05
C GLU A 179 -4.97 4.43 6.62
N ALA A 180 -3.74 4.65 7.09
CA ALA A 180 -2.65 3.73 6.85
C ALA A 180 -2.89 2.45 7.67
N GLN A 181 -2.75 1.29 7.03
CA GLN A 181 -3.00 -0.02 7.61
C GLN A 181 -1.86 -0.98 7.30
N LEU A 182 -1.55 -1.84 8.27
CA LEU A 182 -0.67 -3.00 8.11
C LEU A 182 -1.51 -4.24 8.40
N ILE A 183 -1.77 -5.05 7.39
CA ILE A 183 -2.61 -6.25 7.52
C ILE A 183 -1.78 -7.50 7.23
N ARG A 184 -1.98 -8.56 8.01
CA ARG A 184 -1.37 -9.85 7.74
C ARG A 184 -2.16 -10.57 6.66
N MET A 185 -1.47 -10.97 5.59
CA MET A 185 -2.02 -11.71 4.45
C MET A 185 -1.82 -13.21 4.63
N LEU A 186 -0.63 -13.63 5.08
CA LEU A 186 -0.29 -15.02 5.37
C LEU A 186 0.48 -15.13 6.70
N PRO A 187 0.23 -16.19 7.46
CA PRO A 187 -0.83 -17.18 7.30
C PRO A 187 -2.23 -16.59 7.46
N VAL A 188 -3.20 -17.18 6.79
CA VAL A 188 -4.61 -16.78 6.90
C VAL A 188 -5.17 -17.22 8.24
N GLU A 189 -5.71 -16.29 9.02
CA GLU A 189 -6.46 -16.62 10.24
C GLU A 189 -7.92 -16.88 9.92
N VAL A 190 -8.33 -18.13 10.01
CA VAL A 190 -9.72 -18.54 9.74
C VAL A 190 -10.71 -17.85 10.67
N SER A 191 -10.31 -17.57 11.93
CA SER A 191 -11.14 -16.87 12.91
C SER A 191 -11.46 -15.42 12.52
N CYS A 192 -10.53 -14.71 11.88
CA CYS A 192 -10.74 -13.34 11.43
C CYS A 192 -11.74 -13.25 10.26
N LEU A 193 -11.84 -14.28 9.45
CA LEU A 193 -12.75 -14.32 8.30
C LEU A 193 -14.24 -14.39 8.70
N LEU A 194 -14.53 -14.89 9.88
CA LEU A 194 -15.92 -14.99 10.38
C LEU A 194 -16.48 -13.67 10.91
N TYR A 195 -15.62 -12.70 11.28
CA TYR A 195 -16.03 -11.44 11.91
C TYR A 195 -16.00 -10.21 10.98
N THR A 196 -15.47 -10.33 9.76
CA THR A 196 -15.40 -9.23 8.80
C THR A 196 -16.57 -9.21 7.82
N SER A 197 -17.76 -9.70 8.21
CA SER A 197 -18.96 -9.41 7.45
C SER A 197 -19.24 -7.90 7.54
N PRO A 198 -19.23 -7.15 6.45
CA PRO A 198 -19.69 -5.77 6.51
C PRO A 198 -21.16 -5.81 6.93
N SER A 199 -21.47 -5.14 8.03
CA SER A 199 -22.85 -4.86 8.44
C SER A 199 -23.54 -4.14 7.28
N PRO A 200 -24.79 -4.49 6.96
CA PRO A 200 -25.56 -3.85 5.89
C PRO A 200 -25.75 -2.35 6.12
#